data_bd13764875da494ab7d55379831959de
#
_entry.id   bd13764875da494ab7d55379831959de
#
_cell.length_a   1.000
_cell.length_b   1.000
_cell.length_c   1.000
_cell.angle_alpha   90.00
_cell.angle_beta   90.00
_cell.angle_gamma   90.00
#
_symmetry.space_group_name_H-M   'P 1'
#
loop_
_entity.id
_entity.type
_entity.pdbx_description
1 polymer ?
#
loop_
_entity_poly.entity_id
_entity_poly.type
_entity_poly.pdbx_seq_one_letter_code
_entity_poly.pdbx_strand_id
1 'polypeptide(L)'
;DKDSTAYWQALADGYMESHPNVTIEMTDLGSTDYMTQLATQLAGGNGELDVLSIKDIPGYSNLINLGLLEPLSGKLTTDESKFNGVLDQLTAEDGNYYAVPFRSDFWVVYYNKDIFDQAGIEYPTNDMTMEDFDAKIREVYEKTGVYGNIYHTWRSTTTLFGILDGEHTVIDGNYD
;
A
#
# COMPACT_ATOMS: atom_id res chain seq x y z
N ASP A 1 -6.87 8.24 8.18
CA ASP A 1 -6.81 7.27 9.30
C ASP A 1 -6.38 8.01 10.55
N LYS A 2 -7.13 7.91 11.65
CA LYS A 2 -6.89 8.70 12.87
C LYS A 2 -5.46 8.56 13.42
N ASP A 3 -4.86 7.39 13.24
CA ASP A 3 -3.49 7.12 13.70
C ASP A 3 -2.44 7.78 12.79
N SER A 4 -2.77 8.01 11.53
CA SER A 4 -1.87 8.69 10.59
C SER A 4 -1.93 10.21 10.71
N THR A 5 -3.05 10.79 11.17
CA THR A 5 -3.22 12.24 11.27
C THR A 5 -2.23 12.87 12.25
N ALA A 6 -2.00 12.25 13.41
CA ALA A 6 -1.02 12.74 14.38
C ALA A 6 0.41 12.72 13.83
N TYR A 7 0.76 11.70 13.06
CA TYR A 7 2.07 11.62 12.40
C TYR A 7 2.26 12.74 11.37
N TRP A 8 1.27 12.96 10.50
CA TRP A 8 1.33 14.02 9.51
C TRP A 8 1.35 15.41 10.14
N GLN A 9 0.58 15.62 11.22
CA GLN A 9 0.61 16.89 11.97
C GLN A 9 2.00 17.16 12.54
N ALA A 10 2.63 16.16 13.15
CA ALA A 10 3.98 16.31 13.68
C ALA A 10 5.03 16.65 12.59
N LEU A 11 4.89 16.06 11.40
CA LEU A 11 5.74 16.40 10.25
C LEU A 11 5.51 17.84 9.77
N ALA A 12 4.26 18.26 9.65
CA ALA A 12 3.89 19.61 9.23
C ALA A 12 4.41 20.66 10.24
N ASP A 13 4.21 20.41 11.52
CA ASP A 13 4.67 21.30 12.61
C ASP A 13 6.20 21.42 12.59
N GLY A 14 6.93 20.32 12.49
CA GLY A 14 8.39 20.32 12.42
C GLY A 14 8.94 21.03 11.17
N TYR A 15 8.23 20.91 10.04
CA TYR A 15 8.60 21.63 8.82
C TYR A 15 8.38 23.14 8.97
N MET A 16 7.23 23.56 9.50
CA MET A 16 6.92 24.99 9.75
C MET A 16 7.86 25.61 10.77
N GLU A 17 8.28 24.86 11.79
CA GLU A 17 9.26 25.31 12.77
C GLU A 17 10.60 25.69 12.14
N SER A 18 11.06 24.91 11.15
CA SER A 18 12.30 25.15 10.41
C SER A 18 12.12 26.11 9.22
N HIS A 19 10.89 26.37 8.79
CA HIS A 19 10.55 27.19 7.62
C HIS A 19 9.45 28.21 7.98
N PRO A 20 9.79 29.28 8.71
CA PRO A 20 8.79 30.19 9.31
C PRO A 20 7.96 30.98 8.29
N ASN A 21 8.33 30.96 7.02
CA ASN A 21 7.57 31.57 5.92
C ASN A 21 6.54 30.62 5.28
N VAL A 22 6.44 29.38 5.77
CA VAL A 22 5.53 28.35 5.25
C VAL A 22 4.48 28.07 6.29
N THR A 23 3.22 28.03 5.86
CA THR A 23 2.10 27.54 6.64
C THR A 23 1.53 26.30 5.96
N ILE A 24 1.40 25.20 6.69
CA ILE A 24 0.80 23.95 6.21
C ILE A 24 -0.54 23.76 6.88
N GLU A 25 -1.60 23.80 6.08
CA GLU A 25 -2.95 23.48 6.51
C GLU A 25 -3.30 22.06 6.03
N MET A 26 -3.73 21.20 6.96
CA MET A 26 -4.06 19.81 6.64
C MET A 26 -5.57 19.61 6.57
N THR A 27 -6.02 18.94 5.53
CA THR A 27 -7.40 18.52 5.36
C THR A 27 -7.49 17.00 5.39
N ASP A 28 -8.20 16.42 6.34
CA ASP A 28 -8.49 14.99 6.42
C ASP A 28 -9.84 14.69 5.76
N LEU A 29 -9.79 14.00 4.61
CA LEU A 29 -10.97 13.58 3.86
C LEU A 29 -11.55 12.24 4.35
N GLY A 30 -10.96 11.64 5.39
CA GLY A 30 -11.31 10.29 5.83
C GLY A 30 -10.80 9.21 4.88
N SER A 31 -11.18 7.97 5.13
CA SER A 31 -10.69 6.81 4.38
C SER A 31 -11.71 6.19 3.41
N THR A 32 -13.00 6.51 3.58
CA THR A 32 -14.07 6.00 2.73
C THR A 32 -14.15 6.85 1.46
N ASP A 33 -14.11 6.21 0.31
CA ASP A 33 -14.17 6.85 -1.01
C ASP A 33 -13.13 7.98 -1.22
N TYR A 34 -12.02 7.91 -0.48
CA TYR A 34 -10.98 8.94 -0.45
C TYR A 34 -10.52 9.35 -1.85
N MET A 35 -10.16 8.39 -2.72
CA MET A 35 -9.66 8.72 -4.06
C MET A 35 -10.71 9.37 -4.95
N THR A 36 -11.99 9.01 -4.79
CA THR A 36 -13.10 9.65 -5.51
C THR A 36 -13.33 11.09 -5.03
N GLN A 37 -13.30 11.31 -3.74
CA GLN A 37 -13.43 12.65 -3.15
C GLN A 37 -12.25 13.54 -3.57
N LEU A 38 -11.03 13.01 -3.52
CA LEU A 38 -9.82 13.72 -3.94
C LEU A 38 -9.89 14.12 -5.41
N ALA A 39 -10.23 13.19 -6.30
CA ALA A 39 -10.36 13.48 -7.73
C ALA A 39 -11.44 14.55 -7.99
N THR A 40 -12.54 14.52 -7.24
CA THR A 40 -13.62 15.52 -7.36
C THR A 40 -13.15 16.90 -6.92
N GLN A 41 -12.40 17.00 -5.83
CA GLN A 41 -11.85 18.28 -5.35
C GLN A 41 -10.85 18.86 -6.35
N LEU A 42 -9.92 18.04 -6.84
CA LEU A 42 -8.94 18.46 -7.83
C LEU A 42 -9.58 18.91 -9.15
N ALA A 43 -10.60 18.18 -9.62
CA ALA A 43 -11.34 18.55 -10.83
C ALA A 43 -12.16 19.83 -10.68
N GLY A 44 -12.55 20.18 -9.44
CA GLY A 44 -13.23 21.44 -9.12
C GLY A 44 -12.37 22.69 -9.32
N GLY A 45 -11.07 22.54 -9.52
CA GLY A 45 -10.17 23.61 -9.99
C GLY A 45 -9.90 24.74 -8.98
N ASN A 46 -10.17 24.53 -7.69
CA ASN A 46 -9.99 25.58 -6.68
C ASN A 46 -8.52 25.87 -6.32
N GLY A 47 -7.56 25.07 -6.81
CA GLY A 47 -6.12 25.31 -6.60
C GLY A 47 -5.67 25.31 -5.13
N GLU A 48 -6.48 24.70 -4.25
CA GLU A 48 -6.26 24.73 -2.80
C GLU A 48 -5.42 23.56 -2.25
N LEU A 49 -5.09 22.58 -3.10
CA LEU A 49 -4.32 21.40 -2.70
C LEU A 49 -2.95 21.42 -3.38
N ASP A 50 -1.91 21.74 -2.62
CA ASP A 50 -0.52 21.74 -3.10
C ASP A 50 0.12 20.34 -3.00
N VAL A 51 -0.21 19.58 -1.95
CA VAL A 51 0.32 18.24 -1.67
C VAL A 51 -0.81 17.31 -1.25
N LEU A 52 -0.80 16.09 -1.76
CA LEU A 52 -1.83 15.10 -1.48
C LEU A 52 -1.26 13.71 -1.23
N SER A 53 -1.95 12.91 -0.44
CA SER A 53 -1.66 11.49 -0.26
C SER A 53 -2.35 10.67 -1.34
N ILE A 54 -1.65 9.73 -1.93
CA ILE A 54 -2.21 8.76 -2.88
C ILE A 54 -2.31 7.40 -2.17
N LYS A 55 -3.51 6.83 -2.17
CA LYS A 55 -3.82 5.63 -1.39
C LYS A 55 -3.43 4.34 -2.10
N ASP A 56 -3.56 4.30 -3.44
CA ASP A 56 -3.40 3.09 -4.22
C ASP A 56 -2.99 3.38 -5.67
N ILE A 57 -2.49 2.38 -6.37
CA ILE A 57 -2.04 2.48 -7.75
C ILE A 57 -3.18 2.83 -8.73
N PRO A 58 -4.39 2.25 -8.65
CA PRO A 58 -5.48 2.66 -9.51
C PRO A 58 -5.82 4.15 -9.39
N GLY A 59 -5.85 4.67 -8.17
CA GLY A 59 -6.05 6.09 -7.92
C GLY A 59 -4.93 6.95 -8.48
N TYR A 60 -3.67 6.52 -8.34
CA TYR A 60 -2.51 7.17 -8.92
C TYR A 60 -2.63 7.28 -10.44
N SER A 61 -2.88 6.16 -11.12
CA SER A 61 -3.04 6.13 -12.58
C SER A 61 -4.21 7.01 -13.05
N ASN A 62 -5.31 7.02 -12.32
CA ASN A 62 -6.45 7.87 -12.64
C ASN A 62 -6.11 9.37 -12.54
N LEU A 63 -5.39 9.79 -11.51
CA LEU A 63 -4.98 11.19 -11.35
C LEU A 63 -4.01 11.64 -12.45
N ILE A 64 -3.09 10.77 -12.87
CA ILE A 64 -2.20 11.03 -14.01
C ILE A 64 -3.01 11.21 -15.30
N ASN A 65 -3.90 10.28 -15.59
CA ASN A 65 -4.74 10.31 -16.81
C ASN A 65 -5.63 11.55 -16.89
N LEU A 66 -6.02 12.09 -15.75
CA LEU A 66 -6.78 13.33 -15.65
C LEU A 66 -5.90 14.59 -15.72
N GLY A 67 -4.57 14.44 -15.75
CA GLY A 67 -3.63 15.56 -15.76
C GLY A 67 -3.63 16.38 -14.48
N LEU A 68 -3.92 15.77 -13.35
CA LEU A 68 -4.09 16.44 -12.05
C LEU A 68 -2.82 16.40 -11.17
N LEU A 69 -1.76 15.76 -11.65
CA LEU A 69 -0.49 15.67 -10.93
C LEU A 69 0.63 16.32 -11.73
N GLU A 70 1.55 16.94 -11.03
CA GLU A 70 2.77 17.51 -11.60
C GLU A 70 3.89 16.46 -11.62
N PRO A 71 4.65 16.30 -12.72
CA PRO A 71 5.80 15.39 -12.76
C PRO A 71 6.89 15.80 -11.78
N LEU A 72 7.42 14.83 -11.04
CA LEU A 72 8.43 15.01 -10.01
C LEU A 72 9.83 14.54 -10.43
N SER A 73 9.96 13.87 -11.57
CA SER A 73 11.24 13.38 -12.10
C SER A 73 12.26 14.50 -12.23
N GLY A 74 13.43 14.30 -11.64
CA GLY A 74 14.50 15.30 -11.61
C GLY A 74 14.26 16.52 -10.71
N LYS A 75 13.18 16.56 -9.95
CA LYS A 75 12.85 17.65 -9.02
C LYS A 75 13.16 17.31 -7.55
N LEU A 76 13.44 16.04 -7.25
CA LEU A 76 13.74 15.63 -5.89
C LEU A 76 15.15 16.08 -5.46
N THR A 77 15.24 16.57 -4.24
CA THR A 77 16.54 16.88 -3.59
C THR A 77 17.11 15.64 -2.86
N THR A 78 16.28 14.61 -2.65
CA THR A 78 16.69 13.35 -2.04
C THR A 78 17.28 12.43 -3.10
N ASP A 79 18.32 11.69 -2.74
CA ASP A 79 18.91 10.65 -3.58
C ASP A 79 17.86 9.56 -3.87
N GLU A 80 17.52 9.40 -5.14
CA GLU A 80 16.47 8.50 -5.62
C GLU A 80 16.80 7.01 -5.33
N SER A 81 18.09 6.66 -5.20
CA SER A 81 18.51 5.30 -4.84
C SER A 81 17.96 4.83 -3.47
N LYS A 82 17.61 5.77 -2.58
CA LYS A 82 17.01 5.46 -1.27
C LYS A 82 15.62 4.88 -1.34
N PHE A 83 14.94 4.99 -2.47
CA PHE A 83 13.61 4.43 -2.67
C PHE A 83 13.61 2.96 -3.13
N ASN A 84 14.78 2.31 -3.22
CA ASN A 84 14.93 0.87 -3.50
C ASN A 84 14.13 0.39 -4.73
N GLY A 85 14.13 1.15 -5.82
CA GLY A 85 13.42 0.82 -7.06
C GLY A 85 11.90 1.02 -7.02
N VAL A 86 11.33 1.54 -5.93
CA VAL A 86 9.88 1.82 -5.88
C VAL A 86 9.50 2.95 -6.84
N LEU A 87 10.39 3.89 -7.12
CA LEU A 87 10.14 4.94 -8.12
C LEU A 87 9.95 4.37 -9.53
N ASP A 88 10.65 3.29 -9.87
CA ASP A 88 10.49 2.61 -11.17
C ASP A 88 9.06 2.07 -11.34
N GLN A 89 8.45 1.57 -10.25
CA GLN A 89 7.07 1.10 -10.23
C GLN A 89 6.03 2.23 -10.36
N LEU A 90 6.43 3.46 -10.02
CA LEU A 90 5.58 4.65 -10.12
C LEU A 90 5.82 5.42 -11.44
N THR A 91 6.77 4.99 -12.26
CA THR A 91 7.08 5.64 -13.53
C THR A 91 5.95 5.36 -14.54
N ALA A 92 5.35 6.44 -15.05
CA ALA A 92 4.30 6.39 -16.05
C ALA A 92 4.88 6.15 -17.46
N GLU A 93 4.01 5.96 -18.45
CA GLU A 93 4.40 5.69 -19.85
C GLU A 93 5.25 6.81 -20.48
N ASP A 94 5.12 8.03 -20.00
CA ASP A 94 5.90 9.20 -20.46
C ASP A 94 7.31 9.25 -19.83
N GLY A 95 7.68 8.27 -19.01
CA GLY A 95 8.96 8.19 -18.32
C GLY A 95 9.07 9.03 -17.05
N ASN A 96 7.99 9.65 -16.59
CA ASN A 96 7.96 10.44 -15.37
C ASN A 96 7.29 9.70 -14.22
N TYR A 97 7.72 9.95 -13.00
CA TYR A 97 6.94 9.65 -11.80
C TYR A 97 6.28 10.92 -11.24
N TYR A 98 5.07 10.77 -10.69
CA TYR A 98 4.21 11.86 -10.22
C TYR A 98 3.93 11.79 -8.73
N ALA A 99 4.52 10.85 -8.03
CA ALA A 99 4.42 10.69 -6.60
C ALA A 99 5.76 10.21 -6.02
N VAL A 100 5.95 10.45 -4.71
CA VAL A 100 7.10 9.98 -3.95
C VAL A 100 6.61 9.01 -2.88
N PRO A 101 7.16 7.78 -2.81
CA PRO A 101 6.79 6.83 -1.78
C PRO A 101 7.29 7.31 -0.42
N PHE A 102 6.45 7.27 0.58
CA PHE A 102 6.79 7.67 1.95
C PHE A 102 6.82 6.49 2.93
N ARG A 103 6.20 5.36 2.57
CA ARG A 103 6.23 4.11 3.34
C ARG A 103 6.04 2.91 2.42
N SER A 104 6.46 1.75 2.90
CA SER A 104 6.14 0.46 2.29
C SER A 104 5.35 -0.37 3.26
N ASP A 105 4.34 -1.07 2.76
CA ASP A 105 3.57 -2.07 3.48
C ASP A 105 3.89 -3.45 2.90
N PHE A 106 3.76 -4.48 3.71
CA PHE A 106 4.01 -5.85 3.29
C PHE A 106 3.03 -6.80 3.98
N TRP A 107 2.76 -7.92 3.34
CA TRP A 107 1.92 -8.97 3.88
C TRP A 107 2.77 -9.98 4.64
N VAL A 108 2.26 -10.41 5.79
CA VAL A 108 2.87 -11.45 6.60
C VAL A 108 1.81 -12.40 7.13
N VAL A 109 2.20 -13.63 7.41
CA VAL A 109 1.36 -14.60 8.09
C VAL A 109 1.58 -14.44 9.60
N TYR A 110 0.53 -14.09 10.32
CA TYR A 110 0.50 -14.18 11.77
C TYR A 110 -0.08 -15.54 12.17
N TYR A 111 0.55 -16.19 13.13
CA TYR A 111 0.03 -17.46 13.65
C TYR A 111 0.02 -17.47 15.17
N ASN A 112 -0.93 -18.20 15.74
CA ASN A 112 -1.05 -18.37 17.19
C ASN A 112 -0.22 -19.58 17.63
N LYS A 113 0.84 -19.35 18.37
CA LYS A 113 1.75 -20.39 18.85
C LYS A 113 1.05 -21.42 19.73
N ASP A 114 0.12 -20.98 20.61
CA ASP A 114 -0.55 -21.89 21.53
C ASP A 114 -1.42 -22.92 20.78
N ILE A 115 -2.01 -22.53 19.65
CA ILE A 115 -2.77 -23.44 18.79
C ILE A 115 -1.86 -24.46 18.11
N PHE A 116 -0.69 -24.04 17.61
CA PHE A 116 0.29 -24.94 17.03
C PHE A 116 0.86 -25.91 18.06
N ASP A 117 1.17 -25.43 19.27
CA ASP A 117 1.63 -26.27 20.38
C ASP A 117 0.55 -27.28 20.81
N GLN A 118 -0.70 -26.85 20.93
CA GLN A 118 -1.83 -27.73 21.22
C GLN A 118 -2.01 -28.82 20.15
N ALA A 119 -1.82 -28.45 18.88
CA ALA A 119 -1.91 -29.39 17.76
C ALA A 119 -0.71 -30.30 17.67
N GLY A 120 0.41 -29.96 18.30
CA GLY A 120 1.70 -30.67 18.16
C GLY A 120 2.24 -30.58 16.75
N ILE A 121 2.15 -29.39 16.12
CA ILE A 121 2.56 -29.11 14.74
C ILE A 121 3.73 -28.12 14.78
N GLU A 122 4.71 -28.32 13.92
CA GLU A 122 5.80 -27.36 13.75
C GLU A 122 5.30 -26.01 13.23
N TYR A 123 5.91 -24.93 13.74
CA TYR A 123 5.58 -23.57 13.32
C TYR A 123 5.84 -23.33 11.83
N PRO A 124 5.12 -22.39 11.20
CA PRO A 124 5.43 -21.93 9.86
C PRO A 124 6.85 -21.39 9.75
N THR A 125 7.49 -21.64 8.60
CA THR A 125 8.82 -21.14 8.27
C THR A 125 8.77 -20.19 7.08
N ASN A 126 9.84 -19.42 6.83
CA ASN A 126 9.90 -18.48 5.70
C ASN A 126 10.06 -19.15 4.32
N ASP A 127 10.47 -20.41 4.30
CA ASP A 127 10.73 -21.23 3.10
C ASP A 127 9.58 -22.19 2.78
N MET A 128 8.47 -22.03 3.52
CA MET A 128 7.27 -22.83 3.34
C MET A 128 6.61 -22.51 1.99
N THR A 129 6.28 -23.58 1.24
CA THR A 129 5.49 -23.44 0.02
C THR A 129 4.01 -23.20 0.31
N MET A 130 3.22 -22.87 -0.71
CA MET A 130 1.77 -22.75 -0.56
C MET A 130 1.11 -24.08 -0.23
N GLU A 131 1.64 -25.18 -0.76
CA GLU A 131 1.18 -26.54 -0.43
C GLU A 131 1.45 -26.88 1.03
N ASP A 132 2.63 -26.55 1.54
CA ASP A 132 2.97 -26.73 2.97
C ASP A 132 2.07 -25.88 3.86
N PHE A 133 1.78 -24.65 3.44
CA PHE A 133 0.87 -23.77 4.16
C PHE A 133 -0.55 -24.35 4.22
N ASP A 134 -1.09 -24.80 3.09
CA ASP A 134 -2.42 -25.43 3.02
C ASP A 134 -2.47 -26.71 3.85
N ALA A 135 -1.44 -27.54 3.81
CA ALA A 135 -1.34 -28.73 4.65
C ALA A 135 -1.35 -28.39 6.14
N LYS A 136 -0.59 -27.37 6.56
CA LYS A 136 -0.55 -26.94 7.97
C LYS A 136 -1.88 -26.42 8.47
N ILE A 137 -2.59 -25.60 7.70
CA ILE A 137 -3.90 -25.06 8.11
C ILE A 137 -4.96 -26.15 8.20
N ARG A 138 -4.91 -27.20 7.34
CA ARG A 138 -5.77 -28.37 7.42
C ARG A 138 -5.47 -29.19 8.67
N GLU A 139 -4.19 -29.44 8.93
CA GLU A 139 -3.74 -30.21 10.10
C GLU A 139 -4.13 -29.51 11.42
N VAL A 140 -4.04 -28.20 11.50
CA VAL A 140 -4.53 -27.41 12.65
C VAL A 140 -6.02 -27.70 12.88
N TYR A 141 -6.83 -27.63 11.83
CA TYR A 141 -8.27 -27.89 11.96
C TYR A 141 -8.56 -29.33 12.38
N GLU A 142 -7.91 -30.31 11.79
CA GLU A 142 -8.12 -31.73 12.07
C GLU A 142 -7.78 -32.09 13.52
N LYS A 143 -6.71 -31.49 14.06
CA LYS A 143 -6.24 -31.78 15.42
C LYS A 143 -6.91 -30.99 16.52
N THR A 144 -7.39 -29.78 16.23
CA THR A 144 -7.90 -28.87 17.25
C THR A 144 -9.36 -28.48 17.08
N GLY A 145 -9.92 -28.65 15.89
CA GLY A 145 -11.24 -28.13 15.51
C GLY A 145 -11.29 -26.62 15.33
N VAL A 146 -10.15 -25.92 15.46
CA VAL A 146 -10.04 -24.48 15.21
C VAL A 146 -9.76 -24.24 13.72
N TYR A 147 -10.41 -23.26 13.12
CA TYR A 147 -10.11 -22.89 11.74
C TYR A 147 -8.63 -22.54 11.57
N GLY A 148 -7.96 -23.20 10.64
CA GLY A 148 -6.52 -23.10 10.42
C GLY A 148 -6.09 -21.75 9.84
N ASN A 149 -6.98 -21.03 9.19
CA ASN A 149 -6.68 -19.71 8.65
C ASN A 149 -7.93 -18.82 8.52
N ILE A 150 -7.70 -17.51 8.45
CA ILE A 150 -8.68 -16.48 8.12
C ILE A 150 -8.07 -15.53 7.09
N TYR A 151 -8.81 -15.24 6.03
CA TYR A 151 -8.39 -14.33 4.98
C TYR A 151 -9.19 -13.03 5.01
N HIS A 152 -8.53 -11.96 4.59
CA HIS A 152 -9.22 -10.76 4.19
C HIS A 152 -10.07 -11.00 2.94
N THR A 153 -11.18 -10.27 2.84
CA THR A 153 -11.98 -10.22 1.61
C THR A 153 -11.47 -9.19 0.61
N TRP A 154 -10.30 -8.63 0.84
CA TRP A 154 -9.70 -7.63 -0.04
C TRP A 154 -9.16 -8.27 -1.32
N ARG A 155 -9.36 -7.58 -2.43
CA ARG A 155 -8.87 -7.99 -3.74
C ARG A 155 -7.36 -8.26 -3.77
N SER A 156 -6.58 -7.43 -3.07
CA SER A 156 -5.12 -7.60 -2.96
C SER A 156 -4.71 -8.94 -2.33
N THR A 157 -5.48 -9.48 -1.41
CA THR A 157 -5.20 -10.80 -0.81
C THR A 157 -5.36 -11.92 -1.84
N THR A 158 -6.42 -11.89 -2.63
CA THR A 158 -6.65 -12.88 -3.69
C THR A 158 -5.54 -12.84 -4.74
N THR A 159 -5.14 -11.64 -5.16
CA THR A 159 -4.04 -11.47 -6.11
C THR A 159 -2.71 -11.98 -5.53
N LEU A 160 -2.42 -11.70 -4.26
CA LEU A 160 -1.19 -12.17 -3.59
C LEU A 160 -1.11 -13.69 -3.59
N PHE A 161 -2.19 -14.39 -3.26
CA PHE A 161 -2.19 -15.86 -3.24
C PHE A 161 -1.98 -16.45 -4.64
N GLY A 162 -2.59 -15.88 -5.67
CA GLY A 162 -2.33 -16.30 -7.03
C GLY A 162 -0.87 -16.14 -7.45
N ILE A 163 -0.22 -15.03 -7.05
CA ILE A 163 1.20 -14.81 -7.32
C ILE A 163 2.07 -15.82 -6.57
N LEU A 164 1.77 -16.11 -5.30
CA LEU A 164 2.53 -17.04 -4.47
C LEU A 164 2.40 -18.48 -4.95
N ASP A 165 1.26 -18.85 -5.51
CA ASP A 165 1.01 -20.18 -6.09
C ASP A 165 1.66 -20.35 -7.48
N GLY A 166 2.27 -19.32 -8.03
CA GLY A 166 2.90 -19.32 -9.34
C GLY A 166 1.92 -19.20 -10.50
N GLU A 167 0.64 -18.99 -10.21
CA GLU A 167 -0.37 -18.71 -11.22
C GLU A 167 -0.23 -17.27 -11.73
N HIS A 168 -0.31 -17.10 -13.03
CA HIS A 168 -0.28 -15.78 -13.66
C HIS A 168 -1.64 -15.09 -13.51
N THR A 169 -1.87 -14.52 -12.34
CA THR A 169 -3.08 -13.74 -12.06
C THR A 169 -2.93 -12.25 -12.37
N VAL A 170 -1.71 -11.86 -12.71
CA VAL A 170 -1.39 -10.48 -13.05
C VAL A 170 -1.38 -10.34 -14.56
N ILE A 171 -2.02 -9.32 -15.03
CA ILE A 171 -2.03 -8.92 -16.43
C ILE A 171 -0.59 -8.69 -16.86
N ASP A 172 -0.12 -9.44 -17.85
CA ASP A 172 1.25 -9.41 -18.38
C ASP A 172 1.53 -8.20 -19.30
N GLY A 173 0.79 -7.11 -19.12
CA GLY A 173 0.87 -5.91 -19.96
C GLY A 173 -0.08 -5.93 -21.18
N ASN A 174 -0.73 -7.04 -21.45
CA ASN A 174 -1.78 -7.13 -22.47
C ASN A 174 -3.14 -7.14 -21.78
N TYR A 175 -3.86 -6.05 -21.89
CA TYR A 175 -5.23 -5.90 -21.39
C TYR A 175 -6.21 -6.44 -22.44
N ASP A 176 -6.22 -7.74 -22.66
CA ASP A 176 -7.22 -8.40 -23.52
C ASP A 176 -8.37 -8.96 -22.69
#